data_7e66e147ad1a2ca8906c116558e52260
#
_entry.id   7e66e147ad1a2ca8906c116558e52260
#
_cell.length_a   1.000
_cell.length_b   1.000
_cell.length_c   1.000
_cell.angle_alpha   90.00
_cell.angle_beta   90.00
_cell.angle_gamma   90.00
#
_symmetry.space_group_name_H-M   'P 1'
#
loop_
_entity.id
_entity.type
_entity.pdbx_description
1 polymer ?
#
loop_
_entity_poly.entity_id
_entity_poly.type
_entity_poly.pdbx_seq_one_letter_code
_entity_poly.pdbx_strand_id
1 'polypeptide(L)'
;MSNVTLPTLDATKLYENAVLSIQLGIEDFQLSQKDLDAGGNPARALSSVRNLFAGVMLLFKYKLATSVNDPADAYRLIHIPPKDILPNPDGKGGMIWEPEGQFPKNKTIDVHHIKGRFKTFNIDVDWAAVDNLHNCRNHLEHLHPKNTLGELSDFVAHLFPVLTDFITKELEESPQDFLGSAWDIMLKHQTFYLKKQQECAGTWLEAGVPHGMEEFIHNSSCEQCGSKLLSASTVSLEQGYTVEYDENDFEYQCVGCGCFGIFAPRLIDSFEHAFFYWPPDGDEPTYEHCYSCDHDTFVISEQTCRWCDNELDYTQCKICEAPLNQDDQINDGLCGYCVYKISKDD
;
A
#
# COMPACT_ATOMS: atom_id res chain seq x y z
N MET A 1 -31.38 -1.75 37.12
CA MET A 1 -30.56 -2.10 35.95
C MET A 1 -31.50 -2.04 34.75
N SER A 2 -31.45 -0.99 33.96
CA SER A 2 -32.19 -0.88 32.72
C SER A 2 -31.55 -1.84 31.73
N ASN A 3 -32.27 -2.94 31.39
CA ASN A 3 -31.89 -3.83 30.28
C ASN A 3 -31.90 -2.99 28.99
N VAL A 4 -30.77 -2.43 28.61
CA VAL A 4 -30.59 -1.85 27.31
C VAL A 4 -30.54 -3.01 26.32
N THR A 5 -31.67 -3.30 25.68
CA THR A 5 -31.72 -4.29 24.60
C THR A 5 -30.89 -3.72 23.46
N LEU A 6 -29.71 -4.28 23.21
CA LEU A 6 -28.90 -3.92 22.04
C LEU A 6 -29.68 -4.29 20.77
N PRO A 7 -29.59 -3.48 19.71
CA PRO A 7 -30.15 -3.85 18.43
C PRO A 7 -29.56 -5.19 17.98
N THR A 8 -30.39 -6.07 17.43
CA THR A 8 -29.88 -7.32 16.82
C THR A 8 -29.24 -7.03 15.47
N LEU A 9 -28.04 -7.58 15.27
CA LEU A 9 -27.37 -7.52 13.99
C LEU A 9 -27.90 -8.63 13.09
N ASP A 10 -28.26 -8.27 11.85
CA ASP A 10 -28.58 -9.22 10.80
C ASP A 10 -27.31 -9.50 9.98
N ALA A 11 -26.58 -10.56 10.33
CA ALA A 11 -25.35 -10.93 9.65
C ALA A 11 -25.60 -11.33 8.18
N THR A 12 -26.77 -11.89 7.85
CA THR A 12 -27.13 -12.25 6.48
C THR A 12 -27.16 -11.02 5.56
N LYS A 13 -27.70 -9.92 6.06
CA LYS A 13 -27.68 -8.65 5.29
C LYS A 13 -26.30 -8.07 5.10
N LEU A 14 -25.38 -8.26 6.06
CA LEU A 14 -23.98 -7.87 5.86
C LEU A 14 -23.36 -8.68 4.73
N TYR A 15 -23.58 -9.99 4.71
CA TYR A 15 -23.11 -10.87 3.67
C TYR A 15 -23.66 -10.48 2.29
N GLU A 16 -24.97 -10.38 2.14
CA GLU A 16 -25.62 -9.99 0.88
C GLU A 16 -25.12 -8.65 0.35
N ASN A 17 -25.00 -7.67 1.23
CA ASN A 17 -24.48 -6.35 0.85
C ASN A 17 -22.98 -6.38 0.47
N ALA A 18 -22.18 -7.24 1.12
CA ALA A 18 -20.77 -7.40 0.77
C ALA A 18 -20.63 -7.99 -0.63
N VAL A 19 -21.32 -9.09 -0.91
CA VAL A 19 -21.34 -9.76 -2.23
C VAL A 19 -21.77 -8.79 -3.31
N LEU A 20 -22.93 -8.15 -3.12
CA LEU A 20 -23.46 -7.19 -4.10
C LEU A 20 -22.52 -6.01 -4.36
N SER A 21 -21.92 -5.47 -3.30
CA SER A 21 -20.97 -4.36 -3.44
C SER A 21 -19.74 -4.77 -4.24
N ILE A 22 -19.18 -5.97 -3.99
CA ILE A 22 -18.03 -6.47 -4.75
C ILE A 22 -18.42 -6.70 -6.22
N GLN A 23 -19.56 -7.34 -6.48
CA GLN A 23 -20.03 -7.58 -7.85
C GLN A 23 -20.22 -6.28 -8.63
N LEU A 24 -20.92 -5.29 -8.06
CA LEU A 24 -21.10 -3.96 -8.66
C LEU A 24 -19.77 -3.26 -8.86
N GLY A 25 -18.82 -3.40 -7.92
CA GLY A 25 -17.48 -2.84 -8.06
C GLY A 25 -16.73 -3.42 -9.26
N ILE A 26 -16.84 -4.72 -9.51
CA ILE A 26 -16.21 -5.38 -10.65
C ILE A 26 -16.92 -5.05 -11.98
N GLU A 27 -18.25 -4.95 -11.99
CA GLU A 27 -18.99 -4.47 -13.16
C GLU A 27 -18.57 -3.04 -13.53
N ASP A 28 -18.49 -2.14 -12.56
CA ASP A 28 -18.02 -0.77 -12.75
C ASP A 28 -16.56 -0.73 -13.23
N PHE A 29 -15.70 -1.63 -12.71
CA PHE A 29 -14.33 -1.81 -13.20
C PHE A 29 -14.33 -2.16 -14.70
N GLN A 30 -15.07 -3.19 -15.10
CA GLN A 30 -15.14 -3.57 -16.51
C GLN A 30 -15.60 -2.43 -17.42
N LEU A 31 -16.61 -1.67 -16.99
CA LEU A 31 -17.12 -0.53 -17.75
C LEU A 31 -16.10 0.61 -17.83
N SER A 32 -15.28 0.80 -16.79
CA SER A 32 -14.24 1.84 -16.78
C SER A 32 -13.08 1.54 -17.72
N GLN A 33 -12.80 0.26 -18.00
CA GLN A 33 -11.68 -0.20 -18.81
C GLN A 33 -12.03 -0.32 -20.32
N LYS A 34 -13.32 -0.22 -20.68
CA LYS A 34 -13.74 -0.30 -22.09
C LYS A 34 -13.60 1.05 -22.80
N ASP A 35 -13.35 0.99 -24.11
CA ASP A 35 -13.39 2.16 -24.97
C ASP A 35 -14.79 2.80 -24.98
N LEU A 36 -14.85 4.12 -25.10
CA LEU A 36 -16.11 4.88 -25.13
C LEU A 36 -17.03 4.37 -26.25
N ASP A 37 -16.47 4.08 -27.43
CA ASP A 37 -17.23 3.56 -28.60
C ASP A 37 -17.76 2.15 -28.36
N ALA A 38 -17.15 1.38 -27.44
CA ALA A 38 -17.61 0.06 -27.01
C ALA A 38 -18.56 0.12 -25.79
N GLY A 39 -19.07 1.30 -25.45
CA GLY A 39 -19.96 1.52 -24.31
C GLY A 39 -19.23 1.64 -22.95
N GLY A 40 -17.94 1.93 -22.99
CA GLY A 40 -17.15 2.19 -21.79
C GLY A 40 -17.49 3.54 -21.14
N ASN A 41 -17.14 3.65 -19.86
CA ASN A 41 -17.34 4.89 -19.09
C ASN A 41 -16.24 5.05 -18.03
N PRO A 42 -15.20 5.85 -18.30
CA PRO A 42 -14.10 6.07 -17.35
C PRO A 42 -14.55 6.58 -15.98
N ALA A 43 -15.67 7.30 -15.89
CA ALA A 43 -16.21 7.78 -14.61
C ALA A 43 -16.63 6.63 -13.66
N ARG A 44 -16.85 5.42 -14.19
CA ARG A 44 -17.14 4.21 -13.39
C ARG A 44 -15.96 3.75 -12.54
N ALA A 45 -14.72 4.17 -12.83
CA ALA A 45 -13.57 3.88 -12.00
C ALA A 45 -13.76 4.32 -10.54
N LEU A 46 -14.31 5.52 -10.31
CA LEU A 46 -14.60 6.02 -8.98
C LEU A 46 -15.65 5.18 -8.23
N SER A 47 -16.72 4.79 -8.94
CA SER A 47 -17.76 3.91 -8.39
C SER A 47 -17.21 2.51 -8.07
N SER A 48 -16.35 1.97 -8.95
CA SER A 48 -15.66 0.70 -8.73
C SER A 48 -14.89 0.67 -7.42
N VAL A 49 -13.98 1.64 -7.22
CA VAL A 49 -13.17 1.72 -5.99
C VAL A 49 -14.03 1.80 -4.74
N ARG A 50 -15.07 2.65 -4.76
CA ARG A 50 -15.99 2.82 -3.63
C ARG A 50 -16.74 1.52 -3.31
N ASN A 51 -17.25 0.85 -4.32
CA ASN A 51 -18.01 -0.37 -4.16
C ASN A 51 -17.12 -1.54 -3.72
N LEU A 52 -15.92 -1.69 -4.29
CA LEU A 52 -14.96 -2.70 -3.88
C LEU A 52 -14.53 -2.51 -2.42
N PHE A 53 -14.16 -1.28 -2.05
CA PHE A 53 -13.80 -0.99 -0.66
C PHE A 53 -14.94 -1.26 0.32
N ALA A 54 -16.15 -0.79 0.01
CA ALA A 54 -17.32 -1.03 0.84
C ALA A 54 -17.61 -2.53 0.99
N GLY A 55 -17.53 -3.28 -0.11
CA GLY A 55 -17.75 -4.72 -0.13
C GLY A 55 -16.76 -5.49 0.74
N VAL A 56 -15.47 -5.19 0.60
CA VAL A 56 -14.40 -5.80 1.43
C VAL A 56 -14.61 -5.49 2.91
N MET A 57 -14.90 -4.23 3.25
CA MET A 57 -15.15 -3.84 4.65
C MET A 57 -16.39 -4.51 5.23
N LEU A 58 -17.45 -4.69 4.45
CA LEU A 58 -18.64 -5.41 4.87
C LEU A 58 -18.36 -6.91 5.06
N LEU A 59 -17.57 -7.51 4.17
CA LEU A 59 -17.16 -8.91 4.27
C LEU A 59 -16.33 -9.18 5.53
N PHE A 60 -15.40 -8.30 5.86
CA PHE A 60 -14.62 -8.39 7.10
C PHE A 60 -15.49 -8.23 8.35
N LYS A 61 -16.46 -7.32 8.32
CA LYS A 61 -17.43 -7.18 9.41
C LYS A 61 -18.34 -8.39 9.53
N TYR A 62 -18.73 -9.00 8.43
CA TYR A 62 -19.48 -10.26 8.42
C TYR A 62 -18.69 -11.37 9.12
N LYS A 63 -17.40 -11.56 8.78
CA LYS A 63 -16.56 -12.55 9.46
C LYS A 63 -16.49 -12.31 10.96
N LEU A 64 -16.28 -11.07 11.41
CA LEU A 64 -16.29 -10.72 12.83
C LEU A 64 -17.61 -11.03 13.50
N ALA A 65 -18.73 -10.71 12.83
CA ALA A 65 -20.06 -10.96 13.36
C ALA A 65 -20.35 -12.46 13.52
N THR A 66 -19.86 -13.30 12.62
CA THR A 66 -20.02 -14.75 12.64
C THR A 66 -19.00 -15.48 13.52
N SER A 67 -17.97 -14.78 14.01
CA SER A 67 -16.98 -15.35 14.93
C SER A 67 -17.50 -15.50 16.36
N VAL A 68 -18.72 -15.04 16.66
CA VAL A 68 -19.38 -15.15 17.95
C VAL A 68 -20.83 -15.65 17.78
N ASN A 69 -21.34 -16.36 18.79
CA ASN A 69 -22.68 -16.95 18.73
C ASN A 69 -23.80 -15.99 19.19
N ASP A 70 -23.47 -15.02 20.07
CA ASP A 70 -24.46 -14.08 20.59
C ASP A 70 -24.62 -12.88 19.62
N PRO A 71 -25.83 -12.62 19.09
CA PRO A 71 -26.07 -11.45 18.24
C PRO A 71 -25.77 -10.10 18.90
N ALA A 72 -25.82 -10.01 20.22
CA ALA A 72 -25.44 -8.81 20.97
C ALA A 72 -23.92 -8.60 20.95
N ASP A 73 -23.13 -9.67 21.04
CA ASP A 73 -21.69 -9.60 20.92
C ASP A 73 -21.26 -9.34 19.47
N ALA A 74 -21.96 -9.94 18.49
CA ALA A 74 -21.77 -9.62 17.09
C ALA A 74 -21.97 -8.12 16.81
N TYR A 75 -23.03 -7.52 17.38
CA TYR A 75 -23.27 -6.08 17.28
C TYR A 75 -22.11 -5.26 17.86
N ARG A 76 -21.60 -5.63 19.05
CA ARG A 76 -20.47 -4.96 19.70
C ARG A 76 -19.18 -5.05 18.90
N LEU A 77 -18.96 -6.17 18.22
CA LEU A 77 -17.76 -6.39 17.41
C LEU A 77 -17.70 -5.52 16.15
N ILE A 78 -18.82 -5.05 15.62
CA ILE A 78 -18.82 -4.27 14.38
C ILE A 78 -19.16 -2.78 14.59
N HIS A 79 -19.43 -2.38 15.83
CA HIS A 79 -19.71 -0.98 16.18
C HIS A 79 -18.59 -0.40 17.06
N ILE A 80 -18.44 0.92 17.00
CA ILE A 80 -17.52 1.66 17.88
C ILE A 80 -18.12 1.67 19.27
N PRO A 81 -17.40 1.20 20.32
CA PRO A 81 -17.92 1.23 21.67
C PRO A 81 -18.09 2.66 22.21
N PRO A 82 -18.92 2.84 23.24
CA PRO A 82 -18.96 4.10 24.01
C PRO A 82 -17.55 4.47 24.49
N LYS A 83 -17.28 5.78 24.59
CA LYS A 83 -15.94 6.25 24.99
C LYS A 83 -15.66 6.09 26.49
N ASP A 84 -16.71 6.14 27.30
CA ASP A 84 -16.58 6.10 28.75
C ASP A 84 -16.52 4.64 29.20
N ILE A 85 -15.48 4.33 29.99
CA ILE A 85 -15.26 3.01 30.59
C ILE A 85 -15.40 3.19 32.09
N LEU A 86 -16.41 2.58 32.70
CA LEU A 86 -16.64 2.67 34.13
C LEU A 86 -16.47 1.33 34.83
N PRO A 87 -16.03 1.34 36.12
CA PRO A 87 -15.93 0.14 36.91
C PRO A 87 -17.32 -0.31 37.37
N ASN A 88 -17.66 -1.56 37.11
CA ASN A 88 -18.87 -2.22 37.61
C ASN A 88 -18.51 -3.39 38.49
N PRO A 89 -19.22 -3.61 39.65
CA PRO A 89 -18.99 -4.78 40.48
C PRO A 89 -19.29 -6.07 39.73
N ASP A 90 -18.39 -7.05 39.78
CA ASP A 90 -18.53 -8.36 39.12
C ASP A 90 -19.47 -9.35 39.85
N GLY A 91 -20.01 -8.93 40.99
CA GLY A 91 -20.83 -9.78 41.87
C GLY A 91 -20.06 -10.84 42.67
N LYS A 92 -18.73 -10.90 42.50
CA LYS A 92 -17.84 -11.85 43.19
C LYS A 92 -16.81 -11.13 44.08
N GLY A 93 -17.01 -9.83 44.30
CA GLY A 93 -16.13 -8.99 45.10
C GLY A 93 -15.00 -8.28 44.34
N GLY A 94 -15.00 -8.41 42.99
CA GLY A 94 -14.10 -7.71 42.09
C GLY A 94 -14.81 -6.61 41.28
N MET A 95 -14.05 -5.98 40.38
CA MET A 95 -14.55 -4.94 39.46
C MET A 95 -14.27 -5.32 38.04
N ILE A 96 -15.26 -5.13 37.17
CA ILE A 96 -15.15 -5.27 35.70
C ILE A 96 -15.21 -3.86 35.10
N TRP A 97 -14.30 -3.54 34.19
CA TRP A 97 -14.28 -2.28 33.48
C TRP A 97 -15.04 -2.44 32.16
N GLU A 98 -16.21 -1.84 32.05
CA GLU A 98 -17.07 -1.97 30.88
C GLU A 98 -17.37 -0.60 30.25
N PRO A 99 -17.52 -0.53 28.91
CA PRO A 99 -17.98 0.68 28.25
C PRO A 99 -19.40 1.06 28.74
N GLU A 100 -19.56 2.32 29.21
CA GLU A 100 -20.86 2.82 29.63
C GLU A 100 -21.51 3.68 28.54
N GLY A 101 -22.83 3.50 28.38
CA GLY A 101 -23.63 4.23 27.42
C GLY A 101 -24.12 3.37 26.26
N GLN A 102 -24.82 4.00 25.34
CA GLN A 102 -25.33 3.33 24.15
C GLN A 102 -24.29 3.34 23.03
N PHE A 103 -24.17 2.19 22.36
CA PHE A 103 -23.42 2.14 21.11
C PHE A 103 -24.04 3.10 20.08
N PRO A 104 -23.25 3.99 19.44
CA PRO A 104 -23.75 4.88 18.42
C PRO A 104 -24.34 4.11 17.25
N LYS A 105 -25.62 4.27 16.96
CA LYS A 105 -26.37 3.47 15.96
C LYS A 105 -25.75 3.49 14.55
N ASN A 106 -25.03 4.55 14.21
CA ASN A 106 -24.51 4.78 12.85
C ASN A 106 -22.96 4.81 12.78
N LYS A 107 -22.25 4.35 13.81
CA LYS A 107 -20.80 4.34 13.84
C LYS A 107 -20.27 2.92 13.89
N THR A 108 -19.98 2.38 12.72
CA THR A 108 -19.30 1.09 12.61
C THR A 108 -17.80 1.26 12.60
N ILE A 109 -17.09 0.17 12.91
CA ILE A 109 -15.62 0.11 12.90
C ILE A 109 -15.05 0.38 11.52
N ASP A 110 -13.86 0.98 11.49
CA ASP A 110 -13.03 1.23 10.29
C ASP A 110 -11.93 0.16 10.12
N VAL A 111 -11.07 0.34 9.13
CA VAL A 111 -9.95 -0.56 8.81
C VAL A 111 -9.04 -0.80 10.02
N HIS A 112 -8.68 0.26 10.74
CA HIS A 112 -7.78 0.15 11.89
C HIS A 112 -8.39 -0.74 12.99
N HIS A 113 -9.66 -0.53 13.31
CA HIS A 113 -10.37 -1.36 14.29
C HIS A 113 -10.53 -2.81 13.82
N ILE A 114 -10.78 -3.03 12.51
CA ILE A 114 -10.89 -4.37 11.94
C ILE A 114 -9.55 -5.11 12.08
N LYS A 115 -8.42 -4.48 11.73
CA LYS A 115 -7.08 -5.07 11.91
C LYS A 115 -6.83 -5.53 13.35
N GLY A 116 -7.15 -4.67 14.33
CA GLY A 116 -6.98 -5.02 15.74
C GLY A 116 -7.84 -6.24 16.15
N ARG A 117 -9.10 -6.31 15.69
CA ARG A 117 -10.01 -7.42 16.00
C ARG A 117 -9.61 -8.70 15.29
N PHE A 118 -9.20 -8.64 14.02
CA PHE A 118 -8.69 -9.79 13.28
C PHE A 118 -7.50 -10.44 13.98
N LYS A 119 -6.56 -9.61 14.47
CA LYS A 119 -5.45 -10.11 15.30
C LYS A 119 -5.93 -10.85 16.55
N THR A 120 -6.99 -10.37 17.21
CA THR A 120 -7.57 -11.01 18.41
C THR A 120 -8.24 -12.35 18.08
N PHE A 121 -8.86 -12.47 16.92
CA PHE A 121 -9.54 -13.69 16.47
C PHE A 121 -8.65 -14.62 15.63
N ASN A 122 -7.35 -14.30 15.48
CA ASN A 122 -6.38 -15.02 14.62
C ASN A 122 -6.87 -15.16 13.16
N ILE A 123 -7.53 -14.12 12.64
CA ILE A 123 -7.94 -14.03 11.24
C ILE A 123 -6.79 -13.41 10.45
N ASP A 124 -6.29 -14.13 9.45
CA ASP A 124 -5.17 -13.68 8.63
C ASP A 124 -5.63 -13.06 7.31
N VAL A 125 -5.04 -11.92 6.95
CA VAL A 125 -5.33 -11.20 5.71
C VAL A 125 -4.05 -10.52 5.23
N ASP A 126 -3.79 -10.56 3.93
CA ASP A 126 -2.80 -9.67 3.31
C ASP A 126 -3.32 -8.23 3.31
N TRP A 127 -2.86 -7.47 4.28
CA TRP A 127 -3.27 -6.09 4.47
C TRP A 127 -2.70 -5.13 3.43
N ALA A 128 -1.61 -5.48 2.73
CA ALA A 128 -0.98 -4.58 1.78
C ALA A 128 -1.94 -4.18 0.65
N ALA A 129 -2.66 -5.15 0.06
CA ALA A 129 -3.66 -4.88 -0.96
C ALA A 129 -4.87 -4.10 -0.43
N VAL A 130 -5.30 -4.39 0.81
CA VAL A 130 -6.42 -3.67 1.46
C VAL A 130 -6.04 -2.23 1.79
N ASP A 131 -4.81 -1.98 2.25
CA ASP A 131 -4.31 -0.64 2.53
C ASP A 131 -4.15 0.18 1.24
N ASN A 132 -3.68 -0.44 0.17
CA ASN A 132 -3.62 0.20 -1.15
C ASN A 132 -5.02 0.62 -1.63
N LEU A 133 -6.04 -0.24 -1.44
CA LEU A 133 -7.44 0.11 -1.74
C LEU A 133 -7.92 1.29 -0.89
N HIS A 134 -7.63 1.26 0.40
CA HIS A 134 -8.00 2.32 1.32
C HIS A 134 -7.38 3.67 0.93
N ASN A 135 -6.10 3.64 0.56
CA ASN A 135 -5.37 4.82 0.11
C ASN A 135 -5.91 5.34 -1.24
N CYS A 136 -6.14 4.45 -2.21
CA CYS A 136 -6.74 4.79 -3.49
C CYS A 136 -8.12 5.45 -3.29
N ARG A 137 -8.99 4.86 -2.45
CA ARG A 137 -10.29 5.43 -2.11
C ARG A 137 -10.16 6.82 -1.47
N ASN A 138 -9.24 7.02 -0.54
CA ASN A 138 -9.04 8.31 0.13
C ASN A 138 -8.53 9.37 -0.86
N HIS A 139 -7.59 9.02 -1.73
CA HIS A 139 -7.11 9.92 -2.78
C HIS A 139 -8.26 10.32 -3.72
N LEU A 140 -9.10 9.39 -4.12
CA LEU A 140 -10.26 9.64 -4.99
C LEU A 140 -11.32 10.54 -4.33
N GLU A 141 -11.50 10.48 -3.03
CA GLU A 141 -12.49 11.29 -2.31
C GLU A 141 -11.99 12.72 -2.00
N HIS A 142 -10.69 12.90 -1.79
CA HIS A 142 -10.12 14.15 -1.32
C HIS A 142 -9.31 14.93 -2.36
N LEU A 143 -8.75 14.22 -3.34
CA LEU A 143 -7.89 14.78 -4.38
C LEU A 143 -8.47 14.35 -5.73
N HIS A 144 -8.62 15.24 -6.69
CA HIS A 144 -9.01 14.84 -8.04
C HIS A 144 -7.87 14.03 -8.68
N PRO A 145 -7.97 12.71 -8.77
CA PRO A 145 -6.85 11.88 -9.21
C PRO A 145 -6.62 12.08 -10.71
N LYS A 146 -5.39 12.33 -11.06
CA LYS A 146 -4.96 12.36 -12.48
C LYS A 146 -4.89 10.96 -13.09
N ASN A 147 -4.79 9.90 -12.28
CA ASN A 147 -4.25 8.59 -12.68
C ASN A 147 -5.15 7.39 -12.34
N THR A 148 -6.45 7.52 -12.39
CA THR A 148 -7.39 6.56 -11.76
C THR A 148 -7.49 5.20 -12.45
N LEU A 149 -7.35 5.11 -13.77
CA LEU A 149 -7.66 3.87 -14.51
C LEU A 149 -6.57 2.81 -14.37
N GLY A 150 -5.30 3.22 -14.45
CA GLY A 150 -4.17 2.31 -14.29
C GLY A 150 -4.06 1.79 -12.86
N GLU A 151 -4.13 2.67 -11.87
CA GLU A 151 -4.12 2.31 -10.45
C GLU A 151 -5.27 1.35 -10.08
N LEU A 152 -6.47 1.58 -10.64
CA LEU A 152 -7.61 0.69 -10.42
C LEU A 152 -7.37 -0.70 -11.02
N SER A 153 -6.77 -0.77 -12.19
CA SER A 153 -6.43 -2.02 -12.87
C SER A 153 -5.45 -2.85 -12.03
N ASP A 154 -4.36 -2.23 -11.59
CA ASP A 154 -3.34 -2.85 -10.74
C ASP A 154 -3.96 -3.30 -9.41
N PHE A 155 -4.78 -2.43 -8.83
CA PHE A 155 -5.47 -2.71 -7.58
C PHE A 155 -6.40 -3.94 -7.68
N VAL A 156 -7.24 -4.04 -8.71
CA VAL A 156 -8.15 -5.19 -8.88
C VAL A 156 -7.37 -6.48 -9.03
N ALA A 157 -6.21 -6.45 -9.74
CA ALA A 157 -5.35 -7.61 -9.86
C ALA A 157 -4.79 -8.10 -8.52
N HIS A 158 -4.40 -7.18 -7.63
CA HIS A 158 -3.87 -7.51 -6.30
C HIS A 158 -4.97 -7.87 -5.28
N LEU A 159 -6.17 -7.32 -5.41
CA LEU A 159 -7.28 -7.65 -4.53
C LEU A 159 -7.80 -9.08 -4.75
N PHE A 160 -7.71 -9.61 -5.96
CA PHE A 160 -8.24 -10.92 -6.29
C PHE A 160 -7.68 -12.06 -5.43
N PRO A 161 -6.35 -12.22 -5.24
CA PRO A 161 -5.79 -13.23 -4.34
C PRO A 161 -6.27 -13.07 -2.90
N VAL A 162 -6.35 -11.82 -2.39
CA VAL A 162 -6.80 -11.54 -1.03
C VAL A 162 -8.24 -12.00 -0.81
N LEU A 163 -9.14 -11.68 -1.75
CA LEU A 163 -10.52 -12.13 -1.69
C LEU A 163 -10.63 -13.65 -1.79
N THR A 164 -9.87 -14.26 -2.70
CA THR A 164 -9.84 -15.72 -2.87
C THR A 164 -9.45 -16.42 -1.58
N ASP A 165 -8.32 -16.00 -1.01
CA ASP A 165 -7.78 -16.57 0.22
C ASP A 165 -8.74 -16.37 1.39
N PHE A 166 -9.28 -15.17 1.55
CA PHE A 166 -10.20 -14.86 2.63
C PHE A 166 -11.50 -15.66 2.54
N ILE A 167 -12.12 -15.76 1.36
CA ILE A 167 -13.35 -16.52 1.15
C ILE A 167 -13.08 -18.00 1.41
N THR A 168 -11.97 -18.54 0.91
CA THR A 168 -11.64 -19.97 1.06
C THR A 168 -11.24 -20.32 2.49
N LYS A 169 -10.35 -19.55 3.11
CA LYS A 169 -9.74 -19.91 4.41
C LYS A 169 -10.60 -19.47 5.58
N GLU A 170 -11.19 -18.29 5.49
CA GLU A 170 -11.87 -17.67 6.62
C GLU A 170 -13.39 -17.86 6.59
N LEU A 171 -13.99 -17.91 5.40
CA LEU A 171 -15.42 -18.18 5.27
C LEU A 171 -15.74 -19.65 4.96
N GLU A 172 -14.72 -20.44 4.57
CA GLU A 172 -14.88 -21.85 4.17
C GLU A 172 -15.85 -22.03 3.00
N GLU A 173 -15.91 -21.01 2.10
CA GLU A 173 -16.79 -20.98 0.94
C GLU A 173 -15.99 -21.08 -0.38
N SER A 174 -16.68 -21.43 -1.46
CA SER A 174 -16.12 -21.37 -2.82
C SER A 174 -16.13 -19.92 -3.31
N PRO A 175 -14.98 -19.34 -3.67
CA PRO A 175 -14.93 -17.99 -4.21
C PRO A 175 -15.74 -17.82 -5.50
N GLN A 176 -15.85 -18.86 -6.32
CA GLN A 176 -16.64 -18.84 -7.55
C GLN A 176 -18.14 -18.77 -7.24
N ASP A 177 -18.62 -19.54 -6.27
CA ASP A 177 -20.03 -19.51 -5.85
C ASP A 177 -20.38 -18.19 -5.17
N PHE A 178 -19.43 -17.66 -4.37
CA PHE A 178 -19.56 -16.40 -3.66
C PHE A 178 -19.62 -15.19 -4.59
N LEU A 179 -18.68 -15.07 -5.54
CA LEU A 179 -18.51 -13.90 -6.42
C LEU A 179 -19.27 -14.04 -7.75
N GLY A 180 -19.66 -15.26 -8.14
CA GLY A 180 -20.33 -15.52 -9.41
C GLY A 180 -19.53 -15.01 -10.62
N SER A 181 -20.16 -14.28 -11.54
CA SER A 181 -19.52 -13.74 -12.73
C SER A 181 -18.36 -12.78 -12.45
N ALA A 182 -18.36 -12.12 -11.28
CA ALA A 182 -17.25 -11.26 -10.88
C ALA A 182 -15.95 -12.05 -10.70
N TRP A 183 -16.03 -13.31 -10.24
CA TRP A 183 -14.88 -14.21 -10.15
C TRP A 183 -14.18 -14.41 -11.48
N ASP A 184 -14.92 -14.76 -12.53
CA ASP A 184 -14.36 -15.02 -13.85
C ASP A 184 -13.68 -13.77 -14.44
N ILE A 185 -14.27 -12.60 -14.18
CA ILE A 185 -13.72 -11.31 -14.61
C ILE A 185 -12.39 -11.03 -13.92
N MET A 186 -12.35 -11.16 -12.60
CA MET A 186 -11.16 -10.91 -11.78
C MET A 186 -10.04 -11.89 -12.12
N LEU A 187 -10.34 -13.19 -12.26
CA LEU A 187 -9.39 -14.23 -12.63
C LEU A 187 -8.75 -13.95 -13.99
N LYS A 188 -9.57 -13.61 -14.99
CA LYS A 188 -9.09 -13.28 -16.34
C LYS A 188 -8.21 -12.03 -16.31
N HIS A 189 -8.61 -11.02 -15.55
CA HIS A 189 -7.84 -9.78 -15.42
C HIS A 189 -6.50 -10.03 -14.73
N GLN A 190 -6.47 -10.76 -13.62
CA GLN A 190 -5.24 -11.09 -12.91
C GLN A 190 -4.27 -11.89 -13.77
N THR A 191 -4.74 -12.91 -14.48
CA THR A 191 -3.91 -13.72 -15.36
C THR A 191 -3.26 -12.88 -16.46
N PHE A 192 -4.01 -11.97 -17.05
CA PHE A 192 -3.49 -11.02 -18.05
C PHE A 192 -2.47 -10.08 -17.43
N TYR A 193 -2.81 -9.49 -16.26
CA TYR A 193 -1.95 -8.56 -15.55
C TYR A 193 -0.61 -9.18 -15.18
N LEU A 194 -0.60 -10.36 -14.54
CA LEU A 194 0.63 -11.04 -14.15
C LEU A 194 1.52 -11.39 -15.34
N LYS A 195 0.91 -11.82 -16.46
CA LYS A 195 1.65 -12.06 -17.71
C LYS A 195 2.32 -10.78 -18.20
N LYS A 196 1.58 -9.66 -18.23
CA LYS A 196 2.14 -8.37 -18.64
C LYS A 196 3.22 -7.86 -17.70
N GLN A 197 3.07 -8.05 -16.40
CA GLN A 197 4.09 -7.70 -15.42
C GLN A 197 5.39 -8.47 -15.67
N GLN A 198 5.31 -9.78 -15.97
CA GLN A 198 6.49 -10.59 -16.32
C GLN A 198 7.14 -10.13 -17.63
N GLU A 199 6.33 -9.81 -18.66
CA GLU A 199 6.83 -9.26 -19.91
C GLU A 199 7.56 -7.93 -19.67
N CYS A 200 6.99 -7.01 -18.91
CA CYS A 200 7.63 -5.74 -18.51
C CYS A 200 8.94 -5.97 -17.76
N ALA A 201 8.93 -6.84 -16.74
CA ALA A 201 10.13 -7.13 -15.95
C ALA A 201 11.30 -7.61 -16.81
N GLY A 202 11.02 -8.43 -17.82
CA GLY A 202 12.04 -8.92 -18.75
C GLY A 202 12.73 -7.82 -19.57
N THR A 203 12.06 -6.68 -19.81
CA THR A 203 12.65 -5.58 -20.61
C THR A 203 13.70 -4.78 -19.85
N TRP A 204 13.70 -4.82 -18.51
CA TRP A 204 14.64 -4.07 -17.68
C TRP A 204 15.99 -4.74 -17.52
N LEU A 205 16.14 -6.02 -17.89
CA LEU A 205 17.39 -6.78 -17.74
C LEU A 205 18.56 -6.17 -18.53
N GLU A 206 18.29 -5.51 -19.64
CA GLU A 206 19.28 -4.88 -20.52
C GLU A 206 19.25 -3.34 -20.44
N ALA A 207 18.45 -2.78 -19.55
CA ALA A 207 18.24 -1.34 -19.44
C ALA A 207 19.34 -0.60 -18.65
N GLY A 208 20.29 -1.33 -18.05
CA GLY A 208 21.36 -0.73 -17.24
C GLY A 208 20.82 0.08 -16.07
N VAL A 209 19.85 -0.48 -15.34
CA VAL A 209 19.35 0.10 -14.11
C VAL A 209 20.42 0.00 -13.03
N PRO A 210 20.69 1.04 -12.22
CA PRO A 210 21.64 0.97 -11.11
C PRO A 210 21.33 -0.21 -10.20
N HIS A 211 22.32 -1.00 -9.83
CA HIS A 211 22.13 -2.27 -9.09
C HIS A 211 21.35 -2.07 -7.79
N GLY A 212 21.68 -1.03 -7.02
CA GLY A 212 20.97 -0.70 -5.79
C GLY A 212 19.51 -0.25 -5.98
N MET A 213 19.11 0.05 -7.23
CA MET A 213 17.76 0.53 -7.58
C MET A 213 16.87 -0.53 -8.21
N GLU A 214 17.37 -1.71 -8.56
CA GLU A 214 16.63 -2.76 -9.27
C GLU A 214 15.35 -3.21 -8.53
N GLU A 215 15.40 -3.27 -7.21
CA GLU A 215 14.25 -3.70 -6.38
C GLU A 215 13.05 -2.73 -6.46
N PHE A 216 13.28 -1.46 -6.83
CA PHE A 216 12.25 -0.42 -6.91
C PHE A 216 11.53 -0.37 -8.25
N ILE A 217 12.03 -1.07 -9.29
CA ILE A 217 11.42 -1.11 -10.63
C ILE A 217 9.95 -1.51 -10.55
N HIS A 218 9.63 -2.56 -9.79
CA HIS A 218 8.27 -3.09 -9.68
C HIS A 218 7.28 -2.17 -8.97
N ASN A 219 7.79 -1.18 -8.25
CA ASN A 219 6.99 -0.19 -7.56
C ASN A 219 6.90 1.14 -8.31
N SER A 220 7.73 1.32 -9.33
CA SER A 220 7.67 2.50 -10.19
C SER A 220 6.35 2.55 -10.95
N SER A 221 5.77 3.73 -11.07
CA SER A 221 4.44 3.93 -11.66
C SER A 221 4.45 4.97 -12.77
N CYS A 222 3.56 4.77 -13.73
CA CYS A 222 3.34 5.68 -14.85
C CYS A 222 2.82 7.03 -14.36
N GLU A 223 3.46 8.11 -14.77
CA GLU A 223 3.03 9.46 -14.45
C GLU A 223 1.62 9.80 -14.96
N GLN A 224 1.23 9.21 -16.10
CA GLN A 224 -0.06 9.49 -16.75
C GLN A 224 -1.22 8.74 -16.12
N CYS A 225 -1.08 7.44 -15.83
CA CYS A 225 -2.19 6.59 -15.42
C CYS A 225 -1.97 5.83 -14.11
N GLY A 226 -0.80 5.99 -13.46
CA GLY A 226 -0.47 5.34 -12.19
C GLY A 226 -0.18 3.82 -12.28
N SER A 227 -0.32 3.20 -13.46
CA SER A 227 -0.05 1.76 -13.62
C SER A 227 1.41 1.42 -13.38
N LYS A 228 1.67 0.28 -12.75
CA LYS A 228 3.00 -0.30 -12.54
C LYS A 228 3.48 -1.16 -13.72
N LEU A 229 2.69 -1.30 -14.78
CA LEU A 229 3.08 -2.04 -15.98
C LEU A 229 3.97 -1.15 -16.88
N LEU A 230 5.20 -0.92 -16.43
CA LEU A 230 6.19 -0.15 -17.17
C LEU A 230 7.20 -1.10 -17.82
N SER A 231 7.45 -0.91 -19.11
CA SER A 231 8.52 -1.58 -19.85
C SER A 231 9.60 -0.58 -20.24
N ALA A 232 10.86 -1.02 -20.33
CA ALA A 232 11.91 -0.23 -20.93
C ALA A 232 11.56 0.10 -22.38
N SER A 233 11.80 1.33 -22.82
CA SER A 233 11.55 1.74 -24.20
C SER A 233 12.49 1.00 -25.14
N THR A 234 11.93 0.35 -26.16
CA THR A 234 12.74 -0.29 -27.21
C THR A 234 13.61 0.71 -27.95
N VAL A 235 13.14 1.95 -28.10
CA VAL A 235 13.90 3.03 -28.76
C VAL A 235 15.13 3.38 -27.94
N SER A 236 15.00 3.55 -26.61
CA SER A 236 16.14 3.84 -25.73
C SER A 236 17.16 2.69 -25.73
N LEU A 237 16.68 1.44 -25.71
CA LEU A 237 17.56 0.26 -25.79
C LEU A 237 18.29 0.16 -27.14
N GLU A 238 17.62 0.41 -28.26
CA GLU A 238 18.22 0.40 -29.60
C GLU A 238 19.25 1.53 -29.76
N GLN A 239 19.09 2.66 -29.08
CA GLN A 239 20.05 3.76 -29.05
C GLN A 239 21.24 3.46 -28.14
N GLY A 240 21.17 2.39 -27.33
CA GLY A 240 22.22 2.01 -26.40
C GLY A 240 22.21 2.85 -25.12
N TYR A 241 21.13 3.55 -24.81
CA TYR A 241 20.98 4.28 -23.57
C TYR A 241 20.83 3.32 -22.39
N THR A 242 21.28 3.77 -21.22
CA THR A 242 21.09 3.07 -19.94
C THR A 242 20.45 4.00 -18.92
N VAL A 243 19.73 3.44 -17.95
CA VAL A 243 19.08 4.24 -16.90
C VAL A 243 20.12 4.95 -16.03
N GLU A 244 21.25 4.29 -15.78
CA GLU A 244 22.33 4.81 -14.92
C GLU A 244 23.04 6.02 -15.51
N TYR A 245 23.34 5.99 -16.81
CA TYR A 245 24.20 7.01 -17.45
C TYR A 245 23.43 8.00 -18.34
N ASP A 246 22.23 7.61 -18.82
CA ASP A 246 21.39 8.43 -19.70
C ASP A 246 20.05 8.73 -19.05
N GLU A 247 20.06 9.05 -17.76
CA GLU A 247 18.88 9.21 -16.90
C GLU A 247 17.83 10.20 -17.43
N ASN A 248 18.26 11.22 -18.17
CA ASN A 248 17.38 12.24 -18.73
C ASN A 248 16.83 11.87 -20.12
N ASP A 249 17.36 10.81 -20.74
CA ASP A 249 17.01 10.38 -22.10
C ASP A 249 16.41 8.97 -22.14
N PHE A 250 16.62 8.14 -21.08
CA PHE A 250 16.07 6.80 -21.02
C PHE A 250 14.58 6.83 -20.70
N GLU A 251 13.77 6.38 -21.66
CA GLU A 251 12.33 6.35 -21.54
C GLU A 251 11.78 4.99 -21.11
N TYR A 252 10.65 5.02 -20.42
CA TYR A 252 9.76 3.87 -20.28
C TYR A 252 8.58 3.97 -21.24
N GLN A 253 7.96 2.83 -21.54
CA GLN A 253 6.63 2.73 -22.14
C GLN A 253 5.65 2.13 -21.16
N CYS A 254 4.54 2.80 -20.92
CA CYS A 254 3.46 2.26 -20.08
C CYS A 254 2.57 1.33 -20.90
N VAL A 255 2.48 0.06 -20.52
CA VAL A 255 1.58 -0.92 -21.16
C VAL A 255 0.11 -0.62 -20.90
N GLY A 256 -0.20 0.04 -19.76
CA GLY A 256 -1.57 0.38 -19.37
C GLY A 256 -2.22 1.47 -20.20
N CYS A 257 -1.48 2.54 -20.56
CA CYS A 257 -2.03 3.67 -21.32
C CYS A 257 -1.26 4.03 -22.59
N GLY A 258 -0.17 3.32 -22.90
CA GLY A 258 0.64 3.53 -24.10
C GLY A 258 1.54 4.77 -24.07
N CYS A 259 1.56 5.55 -22.99
CA CYS A 259 2.42 6.74 -22.91
C CYS A 259 3.89 6.38 -22.72
N PHE A 260 4.75 7.32 -23.06
CA PHE A 260 6.18 7.28 -22.81
C PHE A 260 6.54 8.38 -21.80
N GLY A 261 7.63 8.18 -21.07
CA GLY A 261 8.17 9.16 -20.14
C GLY A 261 9.57 8.77 -19.68
N ILE A 262 10.29 9.70 -19.07
CA ILE A 262 11.63 9.45 -18.52
C ILE A 262 11.51 8.54 -17.30
N PHE A 263 12.37 7.50 -17.23
CA PHE A 263 12.23 6.47 -16.20
C PHE A 263 12.90 6.84 -14.88
N ALA A 264 14.07 7.47 -14.88
CA ALA A 264 14.84 7.77 -13.67
C ALA A 264 14.01 8.49 -12.58
N PRO A 265 13.21 9.53 -12.87
CA PRO A 265 12.36 10.15 -11.86
C PRO A 265 11.33 9.19 -11.24
N ARG A 266 10.79 8.25 -12.02
CA ARG A 266 9.82 7.25 -11.51
C ARG A 266 10.48 6.24 -10.59
N LEU A 267 11.72 5.86 -10.90
CA LEU A 267 12.52 4.97 -10.09
C LEU A 267 12.90 5.62 -8.75
N ILE A 268 13.31 6.89 -8.78
CA ILE A 268 13.62 7.68 -7.59
C ILE A 268 12.37 7.88 -6.72
N ASP A 269 11.23 8.25 -7.28
CA ASP A 269 9.96 8.34 -6.54
C ASP A 269 9.62 7.02 -5.82
N SER A 270 9.88 5.89 -6.48
CA SER A 270 9.63 4.56 -5.89
C SER A 270 10.56 4.26 -4.72
N PHE A 271 11.84 4.66 -4.83
CA PHE A 271 12.82 4.59 -3.75
C PHE A 271 12.41 5.48 -2.57
N GLU A 272 12.08 6.75 -2.82
CA GLU A 272 11.64 7.68 -1.77
C GLU A 272 10.41 7.19 -1.02
N HIS A 273 9.47 6.56 -1.73
CA HIS A 273 8.32 5.91 -1.10
C HIS A 273 8.70 4.75 -0.17
N ALA A 274 9.70 3.96 -0.55
CA ALA A 274 10.16 2.82 0.26
C ALA A 274 10.94 3.27 1.50
N PHE A 275 11.69 4.37 1.39
CA PHE A 275 12.46 4.96 2.49
C PHE A 275 11.79 6.18 3.12
N PHE A 276 10.47 6.30 2.96
CA PHE A 276 9.71 7.45 3.48
C PHE A 276 9.85 7.58 5.01
N TYR A 277 10.09 8.82 5.45
CA TYR A 277 10.11 9.22 6.85
C TYR A 277 9.29 10.50 7.05
N TRP A 278 8.77 10.73 8.25
CA TRP A 278 7.92 11.88 8.52
C TRP A 278 8.49 12.76 9.64
N PRO A 279 9.28 13.80 9.32
CA PRO A 279 9.92 14.67 10.32
C PRO A 279 8.98 15.28 11.36
N PRO A 280 7.72 15.66 11.05
CA PRO A 280 6.79 16.20 12.05
C PRO A 280 6.45 15.23 13.19
N ASP A 281 6.54 13.91 12.98
CA ASP A 281 6.34 12.89 14.01
C ASP A 281 7.63 12.54 14.77
N GLY A 282 8.75 13.19 14.43
CA GLY A 282 10.06 12.99 15.04
C GLY A 282 10.89 11.88 14.41
N ASP A 283 10.51 11.39 13.23
CA ASP A 283 11.31 10.42 12.50
C ASP A 283 12.63 11.05 12.06
N GLU A 284 13.72 10.27 12.16
CA GLU A 284 15.02 10.65 11.62
C GLU A 284 15.08 10.38 10.11
N PRO A 285 15.87 11.19 9.34
CA PRO A 285 16.08 10.92 7.92
C PRO A 285 16.62 9.51 7.68
N THR A 286 16.05 8.80 6.73
CA THR A 286 16.46 7.44 6.35
C THR A 286 17.43 7.46 5.18
N TYR A 287 17.38 8.50 4.35
CA TYR A 287 18.26 8.74 3.22
C TYR A 287 18.63 10.24 3.12
N GLU A 288 19.65 10.52 2.38
CA GLU A 288 20.17 11.88 2.14
C GLU A 288 20.73 12.03 0.72
N HIS A 289 21.10 13.24 0.38
CA HIS A 289 21.74 13.58 -0.88
C HIS A 289 23.12 12.93 -1.02
N CYS A 290 23.37 12.27 -2.15
CA CYS A 290 24.66 11.67 -2.45
C CYS A 290 25.58 12.66 -3.15
N TYR A 291 26.73 12.97 -2.57
CA TYR A 291 27.70 13.91 -3.15
C TYR A 291 28.44 13.36 -4.39
N SER A 292 28.33 12.06 -4.67
CA SER A 292 28.97 11.43 -5.81
C SER A 292 28.16 11.50 -7.10
N CYS A 293 26.83 11.32 -7.02
CA CYS A 293 25.94 11.25 -8.19
C CYS A 293 24.83 12.31 -8.22
N ASP A 294 24.74 13.17 -7.20
CA ASP A 294 23.77 14.28 -7.12
C ASP A 294 22.30 13.83 -6.97
N HIS A 295 22.07 12.56 -6.54
CA HIS A 295 20.74 12.04 -6.24
C HIS A 295 20.47 11.90 -4.75
N ASP A 296 19.20 12.02 -4.33
CA ASP A 296 18.75 11.82 -2.96
C ASP A 296 18.53 10.32 -2.68
N THR A 297 19.59 9.50 -2.86
CA THR A 297 19.54 8.04 -2.80
C THR A 297 20.62 7.41 -1.92
N PHE A 298 21.32 8.21 -1.09
CA PHE A 298 22.27 7.69 -0.11
C PHE A 298 21.53 7.24 1.15
N VAL A 299 21.53 5.93 1.42
CA VAL A 299 20.84 5.33 2.58
C VAL A 299 21.74 5.42 3.81
N ILE A 300 21.31 6.21 4.81
CA ILE A 300 22.13 6.55 5.99
C ILE A 300 22.47 5.29 6.81
N SER A 301 21.51 4.38 6.99
CA SER A 301 21.71 3.14 7.78
C SER A 301 22.65 2.14 7.10
N GLU A 302 22.73 2.17 5.78
CA GLU A 302 23.58 1.29 4.96
C GLU A 302 24.93 1.92 4.64
N GLN A 303 25.04 3.25 4.78
CA GLN A 303 26.20 4.07 4.43
C GLN A 303 26.61 3.91 2.96
N THR A 304 25.64 3.69 2.07
CA THR A 304 25.82 3.43 0.65
C THR A 304 24.77 4.15 -0.17
N CYS A 305 25.16 4.65 -1.33
CA CYS A 305 24.23 5.22 -2.30
C CYS A 305 23.61 4.13 -3.18
N ARG A 306 22.27 4.08 -3.24
CA ARG A 306 21.56 3.08 -4.04
C ARG A 306 21.64 3.35 -5.55
N TRP A 307 21.94 4.59 -5.97
CA TRP A 307 22.10 4.93 -7.38
C TRP A 307 23.49 4.61 -7.94
N CYS A 308 24.56 5.02 -7.26
CA CYS A 308 25.93 4.92 -7.79
C CYS A 308 26.85 3.99 -7.00
N ASP A 309 26.32 3.23 -6.05
CA ASP A 309 27.03 2.31 -5.16
C ASP A 309 28.21 2.97 -4.39
N ASN A 310 28.21 4.32 -4.29
CA ASN A 310 29.23 5.03 -3.51
C ASN A 310 29.08 4.71 -2.03
N GLU A 311 30.14 4.20 -1.41
CA GLU A 311 30.24 3.90 0.01
C GLU A 311 31.14 4.93 0.72
N LEU A 312 31.00 5.01 2.06
CA LEU A 312 31.92 5.84 2.85
C LEU A 312 33.30 5.17 2.96
N ASP A 313 34.37 5.92 2.66
CA ASP A 313 35.76 5.47 2.88
C ASP A 313 36.05 5.24 4.37
N TYR A 314 35.41 6.02 5.23
CA TYR A 314 35.55 5.96 6.68
C TYR A 314 34.18 5.92 7.35
N THR A 315 33.86 4.82 8.01
CA THR A 315 32.57 4.63 8.69
C THR A 315 32.60 5.06 10.17
N GLN A 316 33.79 5.13 10.78
CA GLN A 316 34.01 5.50 12.17
C GLN A 316 35.21 6.43 12.34
N CYS A 317 35.10 7.37 13.28
CA CYS A 317 36.19 8.29 13.64
C CYS A 317 37.38 7.53 14.24
N LYS A 318 38.57 7.71 13.71
CA LYS A 318 39.83 7.08 14.17
C LYS A 318 40.22 7.40 15.61
N ILE A 319 39.65 8.45 16.21
CA ILE A 319 39.97 8.91 17.56
C ILE A 319 38.87 8.55 18.59
N CYS A 320 37.62 8.85 18.30
CA CYS A 320 36.52 8.70 19.26
C CYS A 320 35.51 7.60 18.89
N GLU A 321 35.75 6.89 17.77
CA GLU A 321 34.93 5.80 17.28
C GLU A 321 33.45 6.20 16.96
N ALA A 322 33.15 7.50 16.95
CA ALA A 322 31.83 7.99 16.53
C ALA A 322 31.58 7.65 15.06
N PRO A 323 30.31 7.31 14.67
CA PRO A 323 29.96 7.10 13.27
C PRO A 323 30.23 8.39 12.48
N LEU A 324 30.73 8.23 11.26
CA LEU A 324 30.99 9.31 10.29
C LEU A 324 29.88 9.32 9.23
N ASN A 325 29.67 10.52 8.68
CA ASN A 325 28.75 10.75 7.56
C ASN A 325 29.50 11.18 6.29
N GLN A 326 28.80 11.54 5.21
CA GLN A 326 29.42 12.02 3.96
C GLN A 326 30.27 13.28 4.17
N ASP A 327 29.83 14.23 5.01
CA ASP A 327 30.59 15.48 5.30
C ASP A 327 31.94 15.20 5.97
N ASP A 328 32.03 14.15 6.76
CA ASP A 328 33.25 13.81 7.49
C ASP A 328 34.32 13.17 6.61
N GLN A 329 33.99 12.73 5.37
CA GLN A 329 34.95 12.04 4.48
C GLN A 329 36.12 12.89 4.09
N ILE A 330 35.96 14.21 4.00
CA ILE A 330 37.03 15.17 3.72
C ILE A 330 38.05 15.29 4.84
N ASN A 331 37.76 14.72 6.01
CA ASN A 331 38.56 14.82 7.22
C ASN A 331 39.50 13.60 7.46
N ASP A 332 39.79 12.82 6.43
CA ASP A 332 40.65 11.63 6.50
C ASP A 332 40.28 10.62 7.62
N GLY A 333 38.98 10.46 7.86
CA GLY A 333 38.44 9.55 8.88
C GLY A 333 38.36 10.13 10.27
N LEU A 334 38.26 11.44 10.41
CA LEU A 334 38.00 12.13 11.66
C LEU A 334 36.64 12.81 11.65
N CYS A 335 35.88 12.72 12.74
CA CYS A 335 34.67 13.52 12.86
C CYS A 335 35.00 15.02 13.06
N GLY A 336 34.04 15.87 12.69
CA GLY A 336 34.21 17.34 12.83
C GLY A 336 34.62 17.80 14.23
N TYR A 337 34.15 17.11 15.30
CA TYR A 337 34.57 17.42 16.67
C TYR A 337 36.03 17.10 16.93
N CYS A 338 36.54 15.96 16.47
CA CYS A 338 37.95 15.59 16.65
C CYS A 338 38.89 16.51 15.83
N VAL A 339 38.52 16.88 14.62
CA VAL A 339 39.24 17.88 13.81
C VAL A 339 39.31 19.20 14.55
N TYR A 340 38.19 19.71 15.06
CA TYR A 340 38.18 20.97 15.84
C TYR A 340 39.06 20.91 17.10
N LYS A 341 39.07 19.76 17.79
CA LYS A 341 39.86 19.59 19.00
C LYS A 341 41.35 19.61 18.70
N ILE A 342 41.82 18.92 17.66
CA ILE A 342 43.22 18.91 17.23
C ILE A 342 43.66 20.32 16.82
N SER A 343 42.84 21.05 16.05
CA SER A 343 43.16 22.40 15.59
C SER A 343 43.29 23.46 16.71
N LYS A 344 42.81 23.13 17.94
CA LYS A 344 42.98 24.01 19.11
C LYS A 344 44.21 23.70 19.95
N ASP A 345 44.79 22.52 19.80
CA ASP A 345 45.96 22.09 20.56
C ASP A 345 47.25 22.42 19.81
N ASP A 346 47.16 22.92 18.55
CA ASP A 346 48.25 23.55 17.77
C ASP A 346 48.20 25.09 17.92
#